data_0b5cb2c55d905e1492f67d240dbf80bc
#
_entry.id   0b5cb2c55d905e1492f67d240dbf80bc
#
_cell.length_a   1.000
_cell.length_b   1.000
_cell.length_c   1.000
_cell.angle_alpha   90.00
_cell.angle_beta   90.00
_cell.angle_gamma   90.00
#
_symmetry.space_group_name_H-M   'P 1'
#
loop_
_entity.id
_entity.type
_entity.pdbx_description
1 polymer ?
#
loop_
_entity_poly.entity_id
_entity_poly.type
_entity_poly.pdbx_seq_one_letter_code
_entity_poly.pdbx_strand_id
1 'polypeptide(L)'
;MPVTRYTVQPLERVFAPADFGERLRVYAEEAPRLAAQASRSALAAAGAKADQVDLAISVSCTGYLVPALEVHLANELGLPAQALRIPLTELGCAGGAAALGLAHRCLEGGAQRLALVVCVELCSLTFQPQDLSLDNLTAAMVFGDGAMAAVIGPGRGGLEILETGSHLVPRSQSLLGFDLRRDGFHPILDRGLPRVLAGALPDAVRGFQQGRPADFYAVHAGGPRIFSAVESALELEPTALDHSRQVFATTGNLSSGSLLAVLAELPPDPPGEGLALAFGPGVAIEMLRLRRSRG
;
A
#
# COMPACT_ATOMS: atom_id res chain seq x y z
N MET A 1 -1.10 -6.32 18.22
CA MET A 1 0.13 -5.54 18.01
C MET A 1 1.03 -6.37 17.11
N PRO A 2 1.80 -5.77 16.18
CA PRO A 2 2.78 -6.52 15.39
C PRO A 2 3.85 -7.11 16.31
N VAL A 3 4.33 -8.29 15.95
CA VAL A 3 5.42 -8.96 16.67
C VAL A 3 6.76 -8.44 16.18
N THR A 4 6.88 -8.18 14.88
CA THR A 4 8.08 -7.68 14.24
C THR A 4 7.76 -6.45 13.38
N ARG A 5 8.69 -5.49 13.37
CA ARG A 5 8.68 -4.33 12.48
C ARG A 5 10.10 -4.03 12.06
N TYR A 6 10.23 -3.42 10.91
CA TYR A 6 11.52 -3.06 10.35
C TYR A 6 11.67 -1.55 10.32
N THR A 7 12.88 -1.08 10.49
CA THR A 7 13.26 0.34 10.36
C THR A 7 14.54 0.44 9.53
N VAL A 8 14.62 1.43 8.66
CA VAL A 8 15.83 1.67 7.84
C VAL A 8 16.99 2.23 8.66
N GLN A 9 16.70 2.76 9.84
CA GLN A 9 17.71 3.26 10.78
C GLN A 9 17.69 2.44 12.08
N PRO A 10 18.83 2.38 12.81
CA PRO A 10 18.84 1.85 14.18
C PRO A 10 17.85 2.61 15.07
N LEU A 11 17.23 1.91 16.03
CA LEU A 11 16.20 2.49 16.91
C LEU A 11 16.70 3.74 17.64
N GLU A 12 17.97 3.81 18.03
CA GLU A 12 18.56 4.97 18.66
C GLU A 12 18.48 6.22 17.76
N ARG A 13 18.55 6.05 16.46
CA ARG A 13 18.37 7.13 15.47
C ARG A 13 16.91 7.48 15.25
N VAL A 14 16.02 6.49 15.24
CA VAL A 14 14.57 6.73 15.12
C VAL A 14 14.06 7.57 16.29
N PHE A 15 14.55 7.31 17.49
CA PHE A 15 14.18 8.05 18.71
C PHE A 15 15.00 9.32 18.96
N ALA A 16 16.04 9.59 18.17
CA ALA A 16 16.80 10.83 18.28
C ALA A 16 16.05 11.99 17.59
N PRO A 17 16.13 13.21 18.12
CA PRO A 17 15.67 14.38 17.41
C PRO A 17 16.37 14.51 16.06
N ALA A 18 15.60 14.71 15.00
CA ALA A 18 16.10 14.96 13.65
C ALA A 18 15.22 16.02 12.98
N ASP A 19 15.81 16.92 12.21
CA ASP A 19 15.05 17.86 11.42
C ASP A 19 14.46 17.19 10.15
N PHE A 20 13.53 17.86 9.49
CA PHE A 20 12.88 17.33 8.30
C PHE A 20 13.86 17.07 7.16
N GLY A 21 14.88 17.93 7.00
CA GLY A 21 15.91 17.75 5.98
C GLY A 21 16.78 16.52 6.20
N GLU A 22 17.10 16.20 7.47
CA GLU A 22 17.80 14.96 7.79
C GLU A 22 16.99 13.72 7.46
N ARG A 23 15.71 13.72 7.79
CA ARG A 23 14.78 12.63 7.46
C ARG A 23 14.65 12.44 5.95
N LEU A 24 14.51 13.54 5.20
CA LEU A 24 14.45 13.50 3.74
C LEU A 24 15.75 13.01 3.10
N ARG A 25 16.93 13.30 3.69
CA ARG A 25 18.20 12.73 3.20
C ARG A 25 18.24 11.23 3.36
N VAL A 26 17.81 10.70 4.51
CA VAL A 26 17.71 9.25 4.72
C VAL A 26 16.70 8.63 3.74
N TYR A 27 15.55 9.28 3.54
CA TYR A 27 14.57 8.83 2.56
C TYR A 27 15.15 8.79 1.15
N ALA A 28 15.87 9.83 0.74
CA ALA A 28 16.48 9.93 -0.58
C ALA A 28 17.54 8.85 -0.85
N GLU A 29 18.21 8.38 0.19
CA GLU A 29 19.20 7.31 0.12
C GLU A 29 18.55 5.92 0.13
N GLU A 30 17.64 5.66 1.06
CA GLU A 30 17.13 4.33 1.34
C GLU A 30 15.93 3.95 0.45
N ALA A 31 15.03 4.88 0.12
CA ALA A 31 13.83 4.55 -0.64
C ALA A 31 14.15 4.03 -2.05
N PRO A 32 15.05 4.65 -2.85
CA PRO A 32 15.42 4.09 -4.15
C PRO A 32 16.07 2.71 -4.06
N ARG A 33 16.90 2.47 -3.05
CA ARG A 33 17.58 1.20 -2.83
C ARG A 33 16.58 0.07 -2.55
N LEU A 34 15.66 0.29 -1.62
CA LEU A 34 14.62 -0.69 -1.26
C LEU A 34 13.63 -0.91 -2.41
N ALA A 35 13.22 0.16 -3.08
CA ALA A 35 12.34 0.08 -4.23
C ALA A 35 12.97 -0.71 -5.38
N ALA A 36 14.25 -0.52 -5.68
CA ALA A 36 14.96 -1.28 -6.69
C ALA A 36 15.07 -2.77 -6.32
N GLN A 37 15.34 -3.08 -5.06
CA GLN A 37 15.39 -4.46 -4.56
C GLN A 37 14.03 -5.15 -4.72
N ALA A 38 12.94 -4.53 -4.27
CA ALA A 38 11.59 -5.06 -4.41
C ALA A 38 11.22 -5.25 -5.90
N SER A 39 11.57 -4.29 -6.76
CA SER A 39 11.33 -4.36 -8.20
C SER A 39 12.06 -5.53 -8.87
N ARG A 40 13.34 -5.75 -8.55
CA ARG A 40 14.09 -6.90 -9.06
C ARG A 40 13.46 -8.22 -8.65
N SER A 41 13.02 -8.33 -7.40
CA SER A 41 12.33 -9.52 -6.90
C SER A 41 11.01 -9.77 -7.63
N ALA A 42 10.20 -8.73 -7.85
CA ALA A 42 8.92 -8.84 -8.55
C ALA A 42 9.11 -9.19 -10.03
N LEU A 43 10.07 -8.56 -10.72
CA LEU A 43 10.40 -8.89 -12.10
C LEU A 43 10.88 -10.33 -12.23
N ALA A 44 11.76 -10.79 -11.34
CA ALA A 44 12.24 -12.17 -11.33
C ALA A 44 11.12 -13.18 -11.11
N ALA A 45 10.22 -12.91 -10.15
CA ALA A 45 9.06 -13.75 -9.86
C ALA A 45 8.07 -13.82 -11.04
N ALA A 46 7.94 -12.73 -11.80
CA ALA A 46 7.11 -12.67 -12.99
C ALA A 46 7.78 -13.25 -14.24
N GLY A 47 9.05 -13.61 -14.19
CA GLY A 47 9.85 -14.00 -15.38
C GLY A 47 9.97 -12.87 -16.40
N ALA A 48 9.84 -11.61 -15.97
CA ALA A 48 9.88 -10.41 -16.80
C ALA A 48 11.24 -9.71 -16.71
N LYS A 49 11.59 -8.99 -17.77
CA LYS A 49 12.81 -8.18 -17.81
C LYS A 49 12.46 -6.70 -17.65
N ALA A 50 13.39 -5.93 -17.11
CA ALA A 50 13.21 -4.50 -16.89
C ALA A 50 12.98 -3.74 -18.22
N ASP A 51 13.63 -4.15 -19.30
CA ASP A 51 13.49 -3.57 -20.64
C ASP A 51 12.10 -3.80 -21.29
N GLN A 52 11.26 -4.63 -20.69
CA GLN A 52 9.88 -4.89 -21.11
C GLN A 52 8.85 -4.01 -20.39
N VAL A 53 9.26 -3.23 -19.39
CA VAL A 53 8.36 -2.39 -18.60
C VAL A 53 7.98 -1.14 -19.40
N ASP A 54 6.70 -1.02 -19.74
CA ASP A 54 6.15 0.13 -20.46
C ASP A 54 5.59 1.20 -19.53
N LEU A 55 5.27 0.82 -18.29
CA LEU A 55 4.68 1.68 -17.27
C LEU A 55 5.33 1.41 -15.92
N ALA A 56 5.87 2.44 -15.30
CA ALA A 56 6.36 2.40 -13.91
C ALA A 56 5.52 3.32 -13.03
N ILE A 57 4.90 2.76 -11.99
CA ILE A 57 4.14 3.51 -10.99
C ILE A 57 4.87 3.39 -9.66
N SER A 58 5.32 4.51 -9.10
CA SER A 58 5.87 4.56 -7.76
C SER A 58 4.86 5.13 -6.77
N VAL A 59 4.80 4.56 -5.56
CA VAL A 59 3.90 4.99 -4.50
C VAL A 59 4.69 5.23 -3.22
N SER A 60 4.53 6.41 -2.64
CA SER A 60 5.04 6.72 -1.31
C SER A 60 4.34 7.94 -0.72
N CYS A 61 4.15 7.94 0.60
CA CYS A 61 3.64 9.08 1.34
C CYS A 61 4.52 9.48 2.55
N THR A 62 5.67 8.84 2.72
CA THR A 62 6.54 9.01 3.90
C THR A 62 7.81 9.82 3.63
N GLY A 63 7.95 10.35 2.40
CA GLY A 63 9.04 11.23 2.01
C GLY A 63 8.86 11.78 0.60
N TYR A 64 9.74 12.70 0.22
CA TYR A 64 9.71 13.34 -1.09
C TYR A 64 11.05 13.23 -1.80
N LEU A 65 11.00 12.97 -3.09
CA LEU A 65 12.14 13.00 -4.01
C LEU A 65 11.82 13.86 -5.24
N VAL A 66 12.76 14.69 -5.63
CA VAL A 66 12.75 15.41 -6.91
C VAL A 66 14.15 15.29 -7.52
N PRO A 67 14.34 14.50 -8.60
CA PRO A 67 13.35 13.72 -9.37
C PRO A 67 12.63 12.64 -8.55
N ALA A 68 11.41 12.28 -8.99
CA ALA A 68 10.58 11.29 -8.31
C ALA A 68 11.19 9.87 -8.40
N LEU A 69 10.70 8.96 -7.53
CA LEU A 69 11.29 7.64 -7.30
C LEU A 69 11.41 6.79 -8.57
N GLU A 70 10.41 6.83 -9.47
CA GLU A 70 10.44 6.06 -10.72
C GLU A 70 11.53 6.51 -11.69
N VAL A 71 12.05 7.73 -11.54
CA VAL A 71 13.23 8.18 -12.31
C VAL A 71 14.49 7.48 -11.80
N HIS A 72 14.63 7.34 -10.49
CA HIS A 72 15.73 6.57 -9.89
C HIS A 72 15.65 5.11 -10.30
N LEU A 73 14.44 4.51 -10.25
CA LEU A 73 14.21 3.13 -10.68
C LEU A 73 14.51 2.91 -12.16
N ALA A 74 14.10 3.84 -13.03
CA ALA A 74 14.37 3.73 -14.45
C ALA A 74 15.88 3.64 -14.74
N ASN A 75 16.68 4.46 -14.07
CA ASN A 75 18.13 4.45 -14.21
C ASN A 75 18.76 3.18 -13.60
N GLU A 76 18.32 2.80 -12.39
CA GLU A 76 18.90 1.69 -11.63
C GLU A 76 18.57 0.31 -12.23
N LEU A 77 17.39 0.17 -12.83
CA LEU A 77 16.91 -1.09 -13.41
C LEU A 77 17.12 -1.16 -14.93
N GLY A 78 17.41 -0.04 -15.57
CA GLY A 78 17.50 0.04 -17.03
C GLY A 78 16.13 -0.05 -17.71
N LEU A 79 15.10 0.65 -17.17
CA LEU A 79 13.79 0.72 -17.82
C LEU A 79 13.89 1.48 -19.15
N PRO A 80 13.03 1.19 -20.14
CA PRO A 80 13.01 1.92 -21.41
C PRO A 80 12.83 3.41 -21.21
N ALA A 81 13.55 4.22 -21.97
CA ALA A 81 13.49 5.69 -21.88
C ALA A 81 12.07 6.24 -22.17
N GLN A 82 11.31 5.53 -23.01
CA GLN A 82 9.93 5.85 -23.38
C GLN A 82 8.88 5.29 -22.39
N ALA A 83 9.28 4.51 -21.38
CA ALA A 83 8.33 4.00 -20.38
C ALA A 83 7.57 5.16 -19.72
N LEU A 84 6.25 5.04 -19.64
CA LEU A 84 5.43 5.98 -18.90
C LEU A 84 5.76 5.89 -17.40
N ARG A 85 5.91 7.04 -16.76
CA ARG A 85 6.27 7.13 -15.34
C ARG A 85 5.21 7.93 -14.59
N ILE A 86 4.65 7.35 -13.51
CA ILE A 86 3.58 7.94 -12.73
C ILE A 86 3.94 7.86 -11.24
N PRO A 87 4.33 8.97 -10.61
CA PRO A 87 4.42 9.03 -9.15
C PRO A 87 3.03 9.20 -8.55
N LEU A 88 2.70 8.38 -7.55
CA LEU A 88 1.52 8.54 -6.72
C LEU A 88 1.98 8.88 -5.30
N THR A 89 1.60 10.05 -4.85
CA THR A 89 1.89 10.55 -3.51
C THR A 89 0.59 10.74 -2.73
N GLU A 90 0.67 10.95 -1.42
CA GLU A 90 -0.42 11.35 -0.51
C GLU A 90 -1.64 10.39 -0.42
N LEU A 91 -1.62 9.23 -1.09
CA LEU A 91 -2.70 8.24 -0.99
C LEU A 91 -2.58 7.31 0.23
N GLY A 92 -1.47 7.40 0.96
CA GLY A 92 -1.22 6.60 2.16
C GLY A 92 -1.45 5.11 1.93
N CYS A 93 -2.08 4.44 2.90
CA CYS A 93 -2.30 2.99 2.84
C CYS A 93 -3.20 2.53 1.66
N ALA A 94 -3.99 3.42 1.06
CA ALA A 94 -4.77 3.11 -0.15
C ALA A 94 -3.93 3.09 -1.43
N GLY A 95 -2.73 3.70 -1.39
CA GLY A 95 -1.91 3.96 -2.58
C GLY A 95 -1.55 2.71 -3.39
N GLY A 96 -1.27 1.58 -2.73
CA GLY A 96 -0.98 0.33 -3.43
C GLY A 96 -2.16 -0.21 -4.22
N ALA A 97 -3.36 -0.21 -3.64
CA ALA A 97 -4.58 -0.62 -4.34
C ALA A 97 -4.89 0.32 -5.50
N ALA A 98 -4.80 1.63 -5.28
CA ALA A 98 -5.00 2.65 -6.30
C ALA A 98 -4.01 2.48 -7.47
N ALA A 99 -2.73 2.20 -7.18
CA ALA A 99 -1.70 1.96 -8.18
C ALA A 99 -1.96 0.69 -9.00
N LEU A 100 -2.35 -0.42 -8.36
CA LEU A 100 -2.75 -1.64 -9.05
C LEU A 100 -3.95 -1.39 -9.97
N GLY A 101 -4.96 -0.68 -9.47
CA GLY A 101 -6.13 -0.29 -10.25
C GLY A 101 -5.80 0.64 -11.42
N LEU A 102 -4.89 1.60 -11.23
CA LEU A 102 -4.42 2.48 -12.29
C LEU A 102 -3.64 1.72 -13.35
N ALA A 103 -2.71 0.84 -12.94
CA ALA A 103 -1.96 -0.01 -13.85
C ALA A 103 -2.90 -0.87 -14.71
N HIS A 104 -3.89 -1.53 -14.08
CA HIS A 104 -4.90 -2.33 -14.78
C HIS A 104 -5.59 -1.50 -15.86
N ARG A 105 -6.15 -0.32 -15.54
CA ARG A 105 -6.82 0.55 -16.51
C ARG A 105 -5.91 1.05 -17.64
N CYS A 106 -4.63 1.34 -17.35
CA CYS A 106 -3.66 1.73 -18.37
C CYS A 106 -3.37 0.58 -19.35
N LEU A 107 -3.29 -0.66 -18.83
CA LEU A 107 -3.04 -1.83 -19.66
C LEU A 107 -4.25 -2.22 -20.52
N GLU A 108 -5.48 -2.06 -20.02
CA GLU A 108 -6.71 -2.27 -20.82
C GLU A 108 -6.78 -1.32 -22.03
N GLY A 109 -6.21 -0.13 -21.94
CA GLY A 109 -6.09 0.82 -23.04
C GLY A 109 -5.17 0.37 -24.20
N GLY A 110 -4.41 -0.70 -24.00
CA GLY A 110 -3.66 -1.41 -25.05
C GLY A 110 -2.35 -0.76 -25.53
N ALA A 111 -1.99 0.44 -25.02
CA ALA A 111 -0.73 1.10 -25.37
C ALA A 111 0.45 0.57 -24.56
N GLN A 112 0.23 0.21 -23.31
CA GLN A 112 1.19 -0.43 -22.41
C GLN A 112 0.87 -1.93 -22.29
N ARG A 113 1.89 -2.75 -22.10
CA ARG A 113 1.74 -4.20 -21.97
C ARG A 113 2.22 -4.72 -20.63
N LEU A 114 3.20 -4.06 -20.02
CA LEU A 114 3.77 -4.47 -18.74
C LEU A 114 3.94 -3.25 -17.84
N ALA A 115 3.32 -3.32 -16.67
CA ALA A 115 3.45 -2.31 -15.63
C ALA A 115 4.25 -2.85 -14.44
N LEU A 116 5.13 -2.04 -13.90
CA LEU A 116 5.79 -2.23 -12.62
C LEU A 116 5.20 -1.24 -11.62
N VAL A 117 4.53 -1.75 -10.59
CA VAL A 117 4.02 -0.97 -9.45
C VAL A 117 4.96 -1.19 -8.28
N VAL A 118 5.45 -0.10 -7.68
CA VAL A 118 6.38 -0.15 -6.55
C VAL A 118 5.88 0.75 -5.44
N CYS A 119 5.66 0.18 -4.26
CA CYS A 119 5.33 0.90 -3.03
C CYS A 119 6.55 0.89 -2.12
N VAL A 120 6.99 2.05 -1.65
CA VAL A 120 8.05 2.16 -0.64
C VAL A 120 7.66 3.14 0.44
N GLU A 121 7.70 2.67 1.68
CA GLU A 121 7.32 3.49 2.82
C GLU A 121 8.35 3.35 3.93
N LEU A 122 8.86 4.49 4.39
CA LEU A 122 9.82 4.60 5.48
C LEU A 122 9.13 5.30 6.66
N CYS A 123 8.14 4.61 7.23
CA CYS A 123 7.26 5.13 8.27
C CYS A 123 8.03 5.56 9.53
N SER A 124 9.18 4.94 9.81
CA SER A 124 10.04 5.32 10.93
C SER A 124 10.56 6.76 10.80
N LEU A 125 10.64 7.30 9.59
CA LEU A 125 11.06 8.68 9.33
C LEU A 125 9.95 9.71 9.60
N THR A 126 8.71 9.28 9.78
CA THR A 126 7.58 10.16 10.13
C THR A 126 7.34 10.23 11.63
N PHE A 127 8.00 9.38 12.42
CA PHE A 127 7.87 9.38 13.87
C PHE A 127 8.45 10.66 14.48
N GLN A 128 7.72 11.29 15.42
CA GLN A 128 8.12 12.49 16.12
C GLN A 128 8.46 12.16 17.58
N PRO A 129 9.76 12.06 17.96
CA PRO A 129 10.17 11.60 19.29
C PRO A 129 9.66 12.47 20.46
N GLN A 130 9.39 13.76 20.20
CA GLN A 130 8.91 14.69 21.21
C GLN A 130 7.39 14.84 21.24
N ASP A 131 6.66 14.24 20.29
CA ASP A 131 5.21 14.25 20.22
C ASP A 131 4.63 13.05 20.98
N LEU A 132 4.07 13.30 22.16
CA LEU A 132 3.42 12.30 23.00
C LEU A 132 1.93 12.13 22.67
N SER A 133 1.45 12.67 21.56
CA SER A 133 0.07 12.48 21.12
C SER A 133 -0.21 11.00 20.86
N LEU A 134 -1.48 10.60 21.06
CA LEU A 134 -1.89 9.23 20.83
C LEU A 134 -1.76 8.82 19.36
N ASP A 135 -1.91 9.75 18.45
CA ASP A 135 -1.78 9.54 17.02
C ASP A 135 -0.35 9.14 16.67
N ASN A 136 0.64 9.92 17.15
CA ASN A 136 2.05 9.62 16.93
C ASN A 136 2.49 8.31 17.62
N LEU A 137 2.06 8.09 18.87
CA LEU A 137 2.39 6.85 19.58
C LEU A 137 1.72 5.63 18.93
N THR A 138 0.47 5.76 18.45
CA THR A 138 -0.22 4.69 17.74
C THR A 138 0.48 4.41 16.40
N ALA A 139 0.85 5.45 15.65
CA ALA A 139 1.61 5.30 14.42
C ALA A 139 2.92 4.55 14.66
N ALA A 140 3.70 4.94 15.68
CA ALA A 140 4.93 4.26 16.05
C ALA A 140 4.74 2.77 16.41
N MET A 141 3.58 2.40 16.96
CA MET A 141 3.26 1.01 17.30
C MET A 141 2.73 0.18 16.13
N VAL A 142 2.16 0.81 15.12
CA VAL A 142 1.45 0.13 14.03
C VAL A 142 2.30 0.02 12.78
N PHE A 143 2.98 1.11 12.38
CA PHE A 143 3.68 1.17 11.10
C PHE A 143 5.09 0.58 11.16
N GLY A 144 5.57 0.07 10.02
CA GLY A 144 6.93 -0.39 9.78
C GLY A 144 7.44 0.11 8.42
N ASP A 145 8.75 0.06 8.23
CA ASP A 145 9.40 0.40 6.97
C ASP A 145 9.42 -0.80 6.03
N GLY A 146 9.24 -0.56 4.74
CA GLY A 146 9.35 -1.60 3.75
C GLY A 146 9.07 -1.15 2.32
N ALA A 147 9.40 -2.02 1.39
CA ALA A 147 9.08 -1.85 -0.02
C ALA A 147 8.44 -3.13 -0.57
N MET A 148 7.41 -2.95 -1.37
CA MET A 148 6.73 -4.02 -2.10
C MET A 148 6.62 -3.64 -3.57
N ALA A 149 6.70 -4.63 -4.46
CA ALA A 149 6.48 -4.40 -5.88
C ALA A 149 5.60 -5.49 -6.48
N ALA A 150 4.88 -5.12 -7.54
CA ALA A 150 4.09 -6.05 -8.35
C ALA A 150 4.31 -5.77 -9.83
N VAL A 151 4.34 -6.82 -10.62
CA VAL A 151 4.34 -6.76 -12.09
C VAL A 151 2.93 -7.10 -12.57
N ILE A 152 2.35 -6.22 -13.38
CA ILE A 152 1.02 -6.40 -13.97
C ILE A 152 1.17 -6.45 -15.47
N GLY A 153 0.56 -7.44 -16.10
CA GLY A 153 0.63 -7.64 -17.53
C GLY A 153 -0.03 -8.94 -17.96
N PRO A 154 0.01 -9.26 -19.27
CA PRO A 154 -0.46 -10.54 -19.77
C PRO A 154 0.41 -11.66 -19.23
N GLY A 155 -0.20 -12.65 -18.61
CA GLY A 155 0.53 -13.77 -18.04
C GLY A 155 -0.40 -14.85 -17.52
N ARG A 156 0.20 -15.95 -17.00
CA ARG A 156 -0.52 -17.04 -16.35
C ARG A 156 0.03 -17.25 -14.95
N GLY A 157 -0.82 -17.73 -14.05
CA GLY A 157 -0.41 -18.13 -12.70
C GLY A 157 -0.34 -17.03 -11.65
N GLY A 158 -0.81 -15.81 -11.96
CA GLY A 158 -0.93 -14.70 -11.00
C GLY A 158 -2.36 -14.47 -10.52
N LEU A 159 -2.57 -13.36 -9.82
CA LEU A 159 -3.90 -12.82 -9.54
C LEU A 159 -4.32 -11.91 -10.70
N GLU A 160 -5.46 -12.20 -11.28
CA GLU A 160 -6.10 -11.36 -12.30
C GLU A 160 -6.91 -10.28 -11.62
N ILE A 161 -6.73 -9.02 -12.00
CA ILE A 161 -7.59 -7.91 -11.58
C ILE A 161 -8.77 -7.86 -12.55
N LEU A 162 -9.98 -8.10 -12.05
CA LEU A 162 -11.21 -8.12 -12.85
C LEU A 162 -11.90 -6.77 -12.90
N GLU A 163 -11.88 -6.07 -11.77
CA GLU A 163 -12.54 -4.77 -11.61
C GLU A 163 -11.80 -3.94 -10.55
N THR A 164 -11.93 -2.63 -10.69
CA THR A 164 -11.36 -1.66 -9.74
C THR A 164 -12.42 -0.65 -9.33
N GLY A 165 -12.43 -0.26 -8.08
CA GLY A 165 -13.35 0.74 -7.54
C GLY A 165 -12.67 1.64 -6.52
N SER A 166 -13.15 2.87 -6.44
CA SER A 166 -12.73 3.84 -5.44
C SER A 166 -13.95 4.53 -4.85
N HIS A 167 -13.97 4.68 -3.53
CA HIS A 167 -15.03 5.37 -2.81
C HIS A 167 -14.43 6.31 -1.79
N LEU A 168 -14.76 7.58 -1.85
CA LEU A 168 -14.34 8.59 -0.88
C LEU A 168 -15.48 8.85 0.10
N VAL A 169 -15.20 8.71 1.39
CA VAL A 169 -16.16 9.05 2.46
C VAL A 169 -16.21 10.59 2.59
N PRO A 170 -17.37 11.23 2.37
CA PRO A 170 -17.45 12.68 2.42
C PRO A 170 -17.07 13.27 3.79
N ARG A 171 -16.35 14.39 3.78
CA ARG A 171 -16.00 15.18 4.99
C ARG A 171 -15.24 14.41 6.05
N SER A 172 -14.33 13.51 5.64
CA SER A 172 -13.53 12.66 6.52
C SER A 172 -12.02 12.93 6.45
N GLN A 173 -11.61 14.03 5.83
CA GLN A 173 -10.19 14.39 5.61
C GLN A 173 -9.40 14.61 6.91
N SER A 174 -10.06 14.87 8.03
CA SER A 174 -9.41 15.05 9.34
C SER A 174 -9.19 13.76 10.12
N LEU A 175 -9.63 12.60 9.61
CA LEU A 175 -9.60 11.34 10.36
C LEU A 175 -8.32 10.52 10.14
N LEU A 176 -7.70 10.67 8.98
CA LEU A 176 -6.51 9.90 8.59
C LEU A 176 -5.65 10.74 7.65
N GLY A 177 -4.37 10.84 7.93
CA GLY A 177 -3.42 11.57 7.08
C GLY A 177 -2.19 12.05 7.83
N PHE A 178 -1.60 13.12 7.33
CA PHE A 178 -0.49 13.83 7.97
C PHE A 178 -0.77 15.33 8.03
N ASP A 179 -0.38 15.94 9.14
CA ASP A 179 -0.15 17.38 9.25
C ASP A 179 1.33 17.64 8.97
N LEU A 180 1.62 18.38 7.90
CA LEU A 180 2.98 18.68 7.51
C LEU A 180 3.45 19.97 8.19
N ARG A 181 4.42 19.83 9.08
CA ARG A 181 4.98 20.93 9.87
C ARG A 181 6.45 21.18 9.51
N ARG A 182 7.09 22.13 10.18
CA ARG A 182 8.50 22.48 9.96
C ARG A 182 9.47 21.32 10.23
N ASP A 183 9.13 20.47 11.19
CA ASP A 183 9.90 19.32 11.65
C ASP A 183 9.52 18.01 10.98
N GLY A 184 8.55 18.05 10.05
CA GLY A 184 8.18 16.92 9.23
C GLY A 184 6.72 16.53 9.28
N PHE A 185 6.47 15.26 9.03
CA PHE A 185 5.14 14.66 9.04
C PHE A 185 4.66 14.40 10.46
N HIS A 186 3.46 14.87 10.80
CA HIS A 186 2.77 14.52 12.04
C HIS A 186 1.55 13.67 11.70
N PRO A 187 1.50 12.40 12.12
CA PRO A 187 0.40 11.50 11.77
C PRO A 187 -0.92 11.96 12.39
N ILE A 188 -1.99 11.84 11.63
CA ILE A 188 -3.37 12.00 12.07
C ILE A 188 -4.02 10.63 12.02
N LEU A 189 -4.39 10.08 13.16
CA LEU A 189 -5.02 8.76 13.33
C LEU A 189 -6.20 8.88 14.31
N ASP A 190 -7.29 9.51 13.85
CA ASP A 190 -8.44 9.75 14.71
C ASP A 190 -9.06 8.46 15.23
N ARG A 191 -9.39 8.41 16.50
CA ARG A 191 -10.00 7.25 17.16
C ARG A 191 -11.36 6.86 16.59
N GLY A 192 -12.04 7.78 15.93
CA GLY A 192 -13.31 7.56 15.25
C GLY A 192 -13.18 6.88 13.87
N LEU A 193 -11.96 6.81 13.31
CA LEU A 193 -11.72 6.22 11.99
C LEU A 193 -12.36 4.82 11.81
N PRO A 194 -12.19 3.85 12.73
CA PRO A 194 -12.78 2.51 12.54
C PRO A 194 -14.31 2.56 12.48
N ARG A 195 -14.95 3.43 13.27
CA ARG A 195 -16.41 3.60 13.27
C ARG A 195 -16.92 4.22 11.98
N VAL A 196 -16.23 5.25 11.47
CA VAL A 196 -16.61 5.91 10.21
C VAL A 196 -16.43 4.94 9.05
N LEU A 197 -15.33 4.20 9.03
CA LEU A 197 -15.07 3.16 8.04
C LEU A 197 -16.16 2.08 8.07
N ALA A 198 -16.47 1.52 9.25
CA ALA A 198 -17.51 0.49 9.40
C ALA A 198 -18.89 0.99 8.93
N GLY A 199 -19.20 2.27 9.10
CA GLY A 199 -20.45 2.84 8.62
C GLY A 199 -20.53 3.03 7.11
N ALA A 200 -19.40 3.32 6.44
CA ALA A 200 -19.36 3.57 5.01
C ALA A 200 -19.13 2.29 4.17
N LEU A 201 -18.43 1.32 4.74
CA LEU A 201 -17.94 0.13 4.03
C LEU A 201 -19.06 -0.73 3.43
N PRO A 202 -20.20 -1.01 4.11
CA PRO A 202 -21.26 -1.85 3.54
C PRO A 202 -21.82 -1.30 2.25
N ASP A 203 -22.07 -0.01 2.17
CA ASP A 203 -22.65 0.62 0.97
C ASP A 203 -21.60 0.70 -0.16
N ALA A 204 -20.36 1.06 0.15
CA ALA A 204 -19.28 1.09 -0.82
C ALA A 204 -19.04 -0.30 -1.44
N VAL A 205 -18.95 -1.34 -0.61
CA VAL A 205 -18.73 -2.73 -1.07
C VAL A 205 -19.94 -3.25 -1.83
N ARG A 206 -21.17 -3.01 -1.36
CA ARG A 206 -22.39 -3.41 -2.06
C ARG A 206 -22.48 -2.79 -3.45
N GLY A 207 -22.21 -1.49 -3.55
CA GLY A 207 -22.17 -0.77 -4.82
C GLY A 207 -21.12 -1.32 -5.79
N PHE A 208 -19.95 -1.69 -5.28
CA PHE A 208 -18.90 -2.28 -6.08
C PHE A 208 -19.19 -3.72 -6.49
N GLN A 209 -19.66 -4.54 -5.57
CA GLN A 209 -19.92 -5.96 -5.82
C GLN A 209 -21.14 -6.22 -6.73
N GLN A 210 -22.14 -5.35 -6.75
CA GLN A 210 -23.33 -5.48 -7.57
C GLN A 210 -24.00 -6.87 -7.51
N GLY A 211 -24.12 -7.42 -6.29
CA GLY A 211 -24.72 -8.74 -6.05
C GLY A 211 -23.79 -9.93 -6.30
N ARG A 212 -22.51 -9.73 -6.59
CA ARG A 212 -21.50 -10.79 -6.74
C ARG A 212 -20.66 -10.88 -5.47
N PRO A 213 -20.97 -11.76 -4.52
CA PRO A 213 -20.21 -11.89 -3.27
C PRO A 213 -18.77 -12.30 -3.56
N ALA A 214 -17.88 -11.99 -2.64
CA ALA A 214 -16.50 -12.47 -2.69
C ALA A 214 -16.36 -13.78 -1.92
N ASP A 215 -15.54 -14.69 -2.46
CA ASP A 215 -15.22 -15.97 -1.84
C ASP A 215 -14.06 -15.85 -0.85
N PHE A 216 -13.21 -14.82 -1.01
CA PHE A 216 -12.12 -14.50 -0.09
C PHE A 216 -11.89 -12.98 0.01
N TYR A 217 -11.20 -12.57 1.07
CA TYR A 217 -10.91 -11.16 1.33
C TYR A 217 -9.42 -10.94 1.56
N ALA A 218 -8.88 -9.85 0.98
CA ALA A 218 -7.53 -9.35 1.22
C ALA A 218 -7.63 -7.89 1.67
N VAL A 219 -7.43 -7.64 2.95
CA VAL A 219 -7.50 -6.29 3.53
C VAL A 219 -6.09 -5.84 3.87
N HIS A 220 -5.69 -4.63 3.47
CA HIS A 220 -4.38 -4.08 3.82
C HIS A 220 -4.14 -4.19 5.34
N ALA A 221 -2.91 -4.36 5.76
CA ALA A 221 -2.53 -4.65 7.15
C ALA A 221 -2.69 -3.41 8.07
N GLY A 222 -3.90 -2.84 8.11
CA GLY A 222 -4.23 -1.60 8.81
C GLY A 222 -4.21 -1.67 10.34
N GLY A 223 -4.20 -2.88 10.89
CA GLY A 223 -4.15 -3.13 12.33
C GLY A 223 -5.45 -3.65 12.92
N PRO A 224 -5.43 -4.10 14.20
CA PRO A 224 -6.54 -4.87 14.81
C PRO A 224 -7.89 -4.15 14.78
N ARG A 225 -7.92 -2.85 15.02
CA ARG A 225 -9.16 -2.06 15.00
C ARG A 225 -9.79 -1.97 13.61
N ILE A 226 -8.94 -1.90 12.58
CA ILE A 226 -9.40 -1.87 11.18
C ILE A 226 -9.94 -3.25 10.80
N PHE A 227 -9.24 -4.34 11.14
CA PHE A 227 -9.73 -5.69 10.89
C PHE A 227 -11.10 -5.92 11.54
N SER A 228 -11.24 -5.60 12.83
CA SER A 228 -12.53 -5.74 13.54
C SER A 228 -13.64 -4.89 12.93
N ALA A 229 -13.31 -3.67 12.45
CA ALA A 229 -14.28 -2.80 11.78
C ALA A 229 -14.76 -3.40 10.46
N VAL A 230 -13.84 -3.98 9.67
CA VAL A 230 -14.16 -4.63 8.39
C VAL A 230 -14.97 -5.91 8.62
N GLU A 231 -14.55 -6.77 9.53
CA GLU A 231 -15.24 -8.01 9.89
C GLU A 231 -16.69 -7.74 10.34
N SER A 232 -16.85 -6.78 11.25
CA SER A 232 -18.18 -6.40 11.73
C SER A 232 -19.05 -5.76 10.63
N ALA A 233 -18.48 -4.90 9.79
CA ALA A 233 -19.21 -4.18 8.75
C ALA A 233 -19.66 -5.06 7.59
N LEU A 234 -18.88 -6.09 7.27
CA LEU A 234 -19.14 -7.01 6.15
C LEU A 234 -19.62 -8.39 6.64
N GLU A 235 -19.87 -8.53 7.93
CA GLU A 235 -20.35 -9.77 8.55
C GLU A 235 -19.46 -10.98 8.21
N LEU A 236 -18.12 -10.77 8.25
CA LEU A 236 -17.15 -11.80 7.89
C LEU A 236 -16.88 -12.76 9.06
N GLU A 237 -16.57 -14.01 8.72
CA GLU A 237 -16.06 -14.96 9.67
C GLU A 237 -14.71 -14.50 10.26
N PRO A 238 -14.39 -14.80 11.52
CA PRO A 238 -13.16 -14.34 12.18
C PRO A 238 -11.85 -14.73 11.45
N THR A 239 -11.88 -15.81 10.67
CA THR A 239 -10.73 -16.31 9.91
C THR A 239 -10.58 -15.67 8.52
N ALA A 240 -11.56 -14.90 8.06
CA ALA A 240 -11.56 -14.32 6.71
C ALA A 240 -10.39 -13.38 6.45
N LEU A 241 -9.81 -12.78 7.50
CA LEU A 241 -8.69 -11.83 7.42
C LEU A 241 -7.39 -12.39 8.01
N ASP A 242 -7.22 -13.70 8.13
CA ASP A 242 -6.02 -14.31 8.74
C ASP A 242 -4.74 -13.95 8.01
N HIS A 243 -4.73 -13.92 6.67
CA HIS A 243 -3.56 -13.48 5.89
C HIS A 243 -3.19 -12.02 6.17
N SER A 244 -4.20 -11.15 6.27
CA SER A 244 -4.00 -9.74 6.63
C SER A 244 -3.43 -9.59 8.04
N ARG A 245 -3.91 -10.39 8.99
CA ARG A 245 -3.42 -10.44 10.37
C ARG A 245 -1.99 -10.96 10.44
N GLN A 246 -1.68 -11.99 9.65
CA GLN A 246 -0.35 -12.58 9.55
C GLN A 246 0.67 -11.54 9.05
N VAL A 247 0.38 -10.84 7.96
CA VAL A 247 1.24 -9.76 7.45
C VAL A 247 1.42 -8.69 8.52
N PHE A 248 0.33 -8.24 9.16
CA PHE A 248 0.44 -7.26 10.24
C PHE A 248 1.32 -7.74 11.40
N ALA A 249 1.25 -9.01 11.77
CA ALA A 249 2.07 -9.58 12.85
C ALA A 249 3.57 -9.60 12.50
N THR A 250 3.91 -9.84 11.23
CA THR A 250 5.30 -10.03 10.79
C THR A 250 5.99 -8.75 10.32
N THR A 251 5.24 -7.77 9.79
CA THR A 251 5.83 -6.54 9.22
C THR A 251 5.28 -5.26 9.83
N GLY A 252 4.17 -5.33 10.53
CA GLY A 252 3.35 -4.15 10.84
C GLY A 252 2.60 -3.65 9.60
N ASN A 253 2.11 -2.42 9.67
CA ASN A 253 1.50 -1.75 8.53
C ASN A 253 2.58 -1.07 7.67
N LEU A 254 2.79 -1.57 6.47
CA LEU A 254 3.71 -1.00 5.47
C LEU A 254 3.06 0.11 4.64
N SER A 255 2.05 0.79 5.17
CA SER A 255 1.30 1.83 4.45
C SER A 255 0.86 1.36 3.06
N SER A 256 1.25 2.05 1.98
CA SER A 256 0.88 1.68 0.61
C SER A 256 1.31 0.26 0.19
N GLY A 257 2.39 -0.27 0.76
CA GLY A 257 2.88 -1.63 0.49
C GLY A 257 2.06 -2.74 1.15
N SER A 258 1.26 -2.42 2.18
CA SER A 258 0.56 -3.41 2.99
C SER A 258 -0.37 -4.34 2.21
N LEU A 259 -1.14 -3.80 1.25
CA LEU A 259 -2.03 -4.65 0.45
C LEU A 259 -1.24 -5.60 -0.44
N LEU A 260 -0.16 -5.13 -1.07
CA LEU A 260 0.70 -5.98 -1.90
C LEU A 260 1.31 -7.12 -1.07
N ALA A 261 1.71 -6.84 0.17
CA ALA A 261 2.20 -7.86 1.09
C ALA A 261 1.12 -8.91 1.40
N VAL A 262 -0.12 -8.48 1.65
CA VAL A 262 -1.23 -9.41 1.90
C VAL A 262 -1.54 -10.26 0.65
N LEU A 263 -1.53 -9.65 -0.54
CA LEU A 263 -1.75 -10.38 -1.78
C LEU A 263 -0.66 -11.43 -2.07
N ALA A 264 0.58 -11.16 -1.65
CA ALA A 264 1.69 -12.11 -1.76
C ALA A 264 1.57 -13.31 -0.81
N GLU A 265 0.89 -13.15 0.34
CA GLU A 265 0.66 -14.20 1.34
C GLU A 265 -0.62 -15.03 1.09
N LEU A 266 -1.41 -14.67 0.08
CA LEU A 266 -2.57 -15.47 -0.29
C LEU A 266 -2.14 -16.88 -0.73
N PRO A 267 -2.96 -17.92 -0.45
CA PRO A 267 -2.63 -19.27 -0.90
C PRO A 267 -2.47 -19.30 -2.42
N PRO A 268 -1.68 -20.26 -2.95
CA PRO A 268 -1.45 -20.36 -4.39
C PRO A 268 -2.73 -20.51 -5.23
N ASP A 269 -3.78 -21.06 -4.65
CA ASP A 269 -5.08 -21.27 -5.30
C ASP A 269 -6.22 -20.85 -4.35
N PRO A 270 -6.45 -19.54 -4.16
CA PRO A 270 -7.57 -19.08 -3.39
C PRO A 270 -8.88 -19.42 -4.12
N PRO A 271 -9.96 -19.75 -3.40
CA PRO A 271 -11.22 -20.13 -4.02
C PRO A 271 -11.87 -18.94 -4.75
N GLY A 272 -12.38 -19.14 -5.94
CA GLY A 272 -13.29 -18.24 -6.64
C GLY A 272 -12.76 -16.83 -6.89
N GLU A 273 -13.59 -15.83 -6.59
CA GLU A 273 -13.28 -14.40 -6.75
C GLU A 273 -13.13 -13.71 -5.39
N GLY A 274 -12.10 -12.90 -5.25
CA GLY A 274 -11.82 -12.18 -4.02
C GLY A 274 -12.07 -10.69 -4.09
N LEU A 275 -12.22 -10.07 -2.92
CA LEU A 275 -12.27 -8.64 -2.73
C LEU A 275 -11.04 -8.16 -1.95
N ALA A 276 -10.20 -7.37 -2.61
CA ALA A 276 -9.12 -6.67 -1.95
C ALA A 276 -9.54 -5.25 -1.56
N LEU A 277 -9.20 -4.83 -0.34
CA LEU A 277 -9.57 -3.55 0.25
C LEU A 277 -8.36 -2.84 0.83
N ALA A 278 -8.23 -1.56 0.53
CA ALA A 278 -7.28 -0.69 1.20
C ALA A 278 -7.93 0.65 1.57
N PHE A 279 -7.50 1.22 2.69
CA PHE A 279 -8.06 2.46 3.23
C PHE A 279 -6.95 3.49 3.39
N GLY A 280 -7.20 4.72 2.96
CA GLY A 280 -6.21 5.78 2.96
C GLY A 280 -6.73 7.13 3.44
N PRO A 281 -5.88 8.17 3.41
CA PRO A 281 -6.22 9.53 3.81
C PRO A 281 -7.52 10.04 3.20
N GLY A 282 -8.25 10.86 3.97
CA GLY A 282 -9.58 11.29 3.57
C GLY A 282 -10.62 10.18 3.60
N VAL A 283 -10.32 9.05 4.29
CA VAL A 283 -11.09 7.80 4.32
C VAL A 283 -11.49 7.37 2.91
N ALA A 284 -10.48 7.26 2.03
CA ALA A 284 -10.63 6.65 0.73
C ALA A 284 -10.66 5.12 0.88
N ILE A 285 -11.58 4.46 0.19
CA ILE A 285 -11.74 3.00 0.14
C ILE A 285 -11.41 2.57 -1.29
N GLU A 286 -10.26 1.95 -1.48
CA GLU A 286 -9.87 1.37 -2.77
C GLU A 286 -10.20 -0.12 -2.79
N MET A 287 -10.79 -0.56 -3.88
CA MET A 287 -11.35 -1.90 -4.05
C MET A 287 -10.84 -2.55 -5.33
N LEU A 288 -10.44 -3.80 -5.24
CA LEU A 288 -10.09 -4.62 -6.40
C LEU A 288 -10.87 -5.94 -6.32
N ARG A 289 -11.51 -6.34 -7.41
CA ARG A 289 -12.00 -7.70 -7.59
C ARG A 289 -10.91 -8.52 -8.24
N LEU A 290 -10.58 -9.62 -7.61
CA LEU A 290 -9.46 -10.46 -7.99
C LEU A 290 -9.91 -11.89 -8.23
N ARG A 291 -9.23 -12.58 -9.14
CA ARG A 291 -9.38 -14.02 -9.35
C ARG A 291 -8.03 -14.66 -9.62
N ARG A 292 -7.83 -15.91 -9.22
CA ARG A 292 -6.66 -16.64 -9.65
C ARG A 292 -6.73 -16.92 -11.14
N SER A 293 -5.71 -16.50 -11.88
CA SER A 293 -5.59 -16.85 -13.30
C SER A 293 -5.41 -18.36 -13.42
N ARG A 294 -6.29 -19.04 -14.15
CA ARG A 294 -6.14 -20.45 -14.48
C ARG A 294 -4.95 -20.60 -15.42
N GLY A 295 -4.01 -21.43 -15.05
CA GLY A 295 -2.79 -21.72 -15.82
C GLY A 295 -3.04 -22.33 -17.20
#